data_05a99db5e52fdb6475a6c0ed9ba6f980
#
_entry.id   05a99db5e52fdb6475a6c0ed9ba6f980
#
_cell.length_a   1.000
_cell.length_b   1.000
_cell.length_c   1.000
_cell.angle_alpha   90.00
_cell.angle_beta   90.00
_cell.angle_gamma   90.00
#
_symmetry.space_group_name_H-M   'P 1'
#
loop_
_entity.id
_entity.type
_entity.pdbx_description
1 polymer ?
#
loop_
_entity_poly.entity_id
_entity_poly.type
_entity_poly.pdbx_seq_one_letter_code
_entity_poly.pdbx_strand_id
1 'polypeptide(L)'
;MTAEDLVAFAESLARIAADGGGATALAAQLARRTGVGVLVEDAQWRRLAAAGPAAGVPGTVRDLLAAAAAPTSSIQRLIDGRAGRALSIRAGEAHLGYLSIFPSDPSQQPADGEFDTLEHAMRLTASAIALELARGPAGGRGSSRTFWEQLEARAYHDATAARDDAAARGIVLATHYVAIDIEPESTVEMRAAAERAEVRSLAREAFHGGEADLGALERGASLLFFVPCNREIDAANARTAAALLPRGLAKRAEHLRIGGGVGSRVPLLSLHRSIEQAAAALAIARRIFGSGRVAVYEDLGAYPLLLEGAGTPALQEFARRTLAPLRAYDEKHQTELERTLKRYFAARQNVKVAAAELNVHRHTVLYRLRQINEISSCTLDDIHDQLTFRMAVAIDALNG
;
A
#
# COMPACT_ATOMS: atom_id res chain seq x y z
N MET A 1 1.46 -42.97 15.53
CA MET A 1 0.16 -42.34 15.85
C MET A 1 -0.93 -43.16 15.20
N THR A 2 -1.91 -43.64 15.97
CA THR A 2 -3.03 -44.43 15.42
C THR A 2 -4.02 -43.52 14.67
N ALA A 3 -4.97 -44.10 13.93
CA ALA A 3 -6.04 -43.35 13.28
C ALA A 3 -6.88 -42.53 14.28
N GLU A 4 -7.19 -43.13 15.44
CA GLU A 4 -7.90 -42.44 16.52
C GLU A 4 -7.09 -41.27 17.10
N ASP A 5 -5.76 -41.43 17.23
CA ASP A 5 -4.89 -40.37 17.66
C ASP A 5 -4.86 -39.17 16.67
N LEU A 6 -4.95 -39.43 15.35
CA LEU A 6 -5.00 -38.40 14.32
C LEU A 6 -6.32 -37.65 14.35
N VAL A 7 -7.44 -38.34 14.59
CA VAL A 7 -8.76 -37.68 14.72
C VAL A 7 -8.79 -36.77 15.94
N ALA A 8 -8.36 -37.27 17.11
CA ALA A 8 -8.29 -36.45 18.32
C ALA A 8 -7.33 -35.24 18.16
N PHE A 9 -6.26 -35.44 17.43
CA PHE A 9 -5.32 -34.35 17.11
C PHE A 9 -5.98 -33.32 16.20
N ALA A 10 -6.68 -33.73 15.13
CA ALA A 10 -7.40 -32.83 14.23
C ALA A 10 -8.48 -32.02 14.97
N GLU A 11 -9.25 -32.67 15.88
CA GLU A 11 -10.23 -31.97 16.72
C GLU A 11 -9.58 -30.93 17.63
N SER A 12 -8.39 -31.25 18.19
CA SER A 12 -7.67 -30.29 19.02
C SER A 12 -7.16 -29.07 18.21
N LEU A 13 -6.70 -29.29 16.98
CA LEU A 13 -6.31 -28.18 16.07
C LEU A 13 -7.51 -27.34 15.67
N ALA A 14 -8.65 -27.99 15.37
CA ALA A 14 -9.87 -27.28 15.01
C ALA A 14 -10.38 -26.38 16.16
N ARG A 15 -10.29 -26.88 17.41
CA ARG A 15 -10.62 -26.09 18.59
C ARG A 15 -9.70 -24.89 18.76
N ILE A 16 -8.38 -25.10 18.68
CA ILE A 16 -7.39 -24.02 18.76
C ILE A 16 -7.65 -22.96 17.69
N ALA A 17 -7.97 -23.38 16.46
CA ALA A 17 -8.30 -22.49 15.36
C ALA A 17 -9.64 -21.76 15.59
N ALA A 18 -10.64 -22.42 16.18
CA ALA A 18 -11.92 -21.79 16.53
C ALA A 18 -11.78 -20.74 17.63
N ASP A 19 -10.89 -20.99 18.61
CA ASP A 19 -10.60 -20.09 19.74
C ASP A 19 -9.64 -18.95 19.34
N GLY A 20 -9.21 -18.86 18.06
CA GLY A 20 -8.31 -17.83 17.58
C GLY A 20 -6.86 -17.95 18.07
N GLY A 21 -6.42 -19.17 18.39
CA GLY A 21 -5.08 -19.43 18.95
C GLY A 21 -3.91 -19.15 18.00
N GLY A 22 -4.18 -18.93 16.73
CA GLY A 22 -3.19 -18.53 15.71
C GLY A 22 -2.11 -19.58 15.43
N ALA A 23 -1.18 -19.23 14.54
CA ALA A 23 -0.09 -20.13 14.13
C ALA A 23 0.79 -20.60 15.31
N THR A 24 0.97 -19.76 16.33
CA THR A 24 1.83 -20.06 17.50
C THR A 24 1.22 -21.20 18.33
N ALA A 25 -0.06 -21.16 18.63
CA ALA A 25 -0.73 -22.21 19.42
C ALA A 25 -0.84 -23.51 18.63
N LEU A 26 -1.09 -23.44 17.31
CA LEU A 26 -1.11 -24.59 16.41
C LEU A 26 0.27 -25.28 16.32
N ALA A 27 1.34 -24.49 16.16
CA ALA A 27 2.73 -24.99 16.18
C ALA A 27 3.08 -25.63 17.53
N ALA A 28 2.68 -25.02 18.66
CA ALA A 28 2.90 -25.54 19.98
C ALA A 28 2.14 -26.87 20.22
N GLN A 29 0.95 -27.03 19.66
CA GLN A 29 0.18 -28.26 19.73
C GLN A 29 0.85 -29.40 18.95
N LEU A 30 1.37 -29.11 17.75
CA LEU A 30 2.13 -30.09 16.97
C LEU A 30 3.40 -30.52 17.73
N ALA A 31 4.18 -29.55 18.25
CA ALA A 31 5.39 -29.82 19.00
C ALA A 31 5.13 -30.68 20.26
N ARG A 32 4.09 -30.36 21.03
CA ARG A 32 3.71 -31.14 22.22
C ARG A 32 3.29 -32.58 21.89
N ARG A 33 2.57 -32.77 20.79
CA ARG A 33 2.06 -34.08 20.41
C ARG A 33 3.14 -35.00 19.84
N THR A 34 4.11 -34.42 19.14
CA THR A 34 5.12 -35.16 18.39
C THR A 34 6.52 -35.13 19.01
N GLY A 35 6.76 -34.25 19.98
CA GLY A 35 8.08 -34.07 20.59
C GLY A 35 9.11 -33.40 19.69
N VAL A 36 8.74 -32.96 18.47
CA VAL A 36 9.68 -32.33 17.52
C VAL A 36 9.70 -30.82 17.68
N GLY A 37 10.77 -30.19 17.19
CA GLY A 37 10.81 -28.74 16.98
C GLY A 37 9.94 -28.37 15.78
N VAL A 38 9.15 -27.30 15.91
CA VAL A 38 8.26 -26.80 14.86
C VAL A 38 8.57 -25.36 14.57
N LEU A 39 8.73 -25.03 13.29
CA LEU A 39 8.95 -23.67 12.78
C LEU A 39 7.90 -23.37 11.71
N VAL A 40 7.25 -22.21 11.82
CA VAL A 40 6.29 -21.69 10.83
C VAL A 40 6.83 -20.38 10.28
N GLU A 41 6.89 -20.27 8.96
CA GLU A 41 7.40 -19.10 8.25
C GLU A 41 6.41 -18.65 7.19
N ASP A 42 6.38 -17.35 6.89
CA ASP A 42 5.58 -16.81 5.77
C ASP A 42 6.25 -17.10 4.41
N ALA A 43 5.58 -16.70 3.33
CA ALA A 43 6.08 -16.88 1.96
C ALA A 43 7.40 -16.10 1.70
N GLN A 44 7.77 -15.17 2.57
CA GLN A 44 9.02 -14.42 2.54
C GLN A 44 10.05 -14.93 3.57
N TRP A 45 9.84 -16.14 4.10
CA TRP A 45 10.73 -16.78 5.08
C TRP A 45 10.87 -16.04 6.42
N ARG A 46 9.91 -15.20 6.78
CA ARG A 46 9.88 -14.58 8.09
C ARG A 46 9.18 -15.50 9.07
N ARG A 47 9.80 -15.66 10.24
CA ARG A 47 9.25 -16.50 11.30
C ARG A 47 7.90 -15.95 11.77
N LEU A 48 6.85 -16.76 11.66
CA LEU A 48 5.54 -16.52 12.23
C LEU A 48 5.38 -17.15 13.59
N ALA A 49 5.92 -18.38 13.77
CA ALA A 49 5.86 -19.10 15.03
C ALA A 49 7.01 -20.10 15.15
N ALA A 50 7.41 -20.42 16.38
CA ALA A 50 8.30 -21.53 16.69
C ALA A 50 7.89 -22.19 18.00
N ALA A 51 8.01 -23.51 18.07
CA ALA A 51 7.65 -24.30 19.27
C ALA A 51 8.57 -25.50 19.45
N GLY A 52 8.66 -25.97 20.71
CA GLY A 52 9.54 -27.08 21.07
C GLY A 52 11.01 -26.73 20.88
N PRO A 53 11.89 -27.72 20.61
CA PRO A 53 13.33 -27.50 20.45
C PRO A 53 13.71 -26.53 19.31
N ALA A 54 12.78 -26.22 18.40
CA ALA A 54 13.02 -25.25 17.32
C ALA A 54 12.88 -23.79 17.77
N ALA A 55 12.40 -23.53 18.98
CA ALA A 55 12.24 -22.16 19.47
C ALA A 55 13.56 -21.36 19.51
N GLY A 56 14.70 -22.05 19.66
CA GLY A 56 16.05 -21.46 19.65
C GLY A 56 16.77 -21.48 18.29
N VAL A 57 16.15 -21.96 17.22
CA VAL A 57 16.77 -21.98 15.88
C VAL A 57 16.77 -20.57 15.29
N PRO A 58 17.97 -20.00 14.95
CA PRO A 58 18.04 -18.70 14.28
C PRO A 58 17.31 -18.74 12.95
N GLY A 59 16.61 -17.65 12.60
CA GLY A 59 15.75 -17.60 11.43
C GLY A 59 16.52 -17.63 10.12
N THR A 60 15.82 -18.12 9.10
CA THR A 60 16.04 -18.00 7.66
C THR A 60 17.21 -18.74 7.04
N VAL A 61 16.90 -19.90 6.47
CA VAL A 61 17.75 -20.53 5.45
C VAL A 61 17.09 -20.36 4.09
N ARG A 62 17.29 -19.21 3.48
CA ARG A 62 16.80 -18.87 2.14
C ARG A 62 17.51 -19.66 1.03
N ASP A 63 18.75 -20.13 1.31
CA ASP A 63 19.65 -20.62 0.28
C ASP A 63 19.49 -22.13 -0.08
N LEU A 64 18.81 -22.90 0.77
CA LEU A 64 18.69 -24.36 0.55
C LEU A 64 17.41 -24.80 -0.17
N LEU A 65 16.43 -23.91 -0.35
CA LEU A 65 15.16 -24.23 -1.02
C LEU A 65 15.04 -23.71 -2.45
N ALA A 66 16.02 -22.99 -2.96
CA ALA A 66 16.04 -22.48 -4.32
C ALA A 66 16.06 -23.60 -5.40
N ALA A 67 16.32 -24.85 -5.03
CA ALA A 67 16.41 -25.99 -5.94
C ALA A 67 15.12 -26.82 -6.08
N ALA A 68 14.08 -26.58 -5.26
CA ALA A 68 12.86 -27.37 -5.28
C ALA A 68 11.66 -26.54 -5.76
N ALA A 69 11.45 -26.51 -7.06
CA ALA A 69 10.21 -26.05 -7.67
C ALA A 69 9.07 -26.98 -7.27
N ALA A 70 8.12 -26.41 -6.52
CA ALA A 70 6.80 -26.93 -6.15
C ALA A 70 6.70 -28.44 -5.92
N PRO A 71 6.27 -28.93 -4.83
CA PRO A 71 4.90 -29.34 -4.80
C PRO A 71 4.33 -29.85 -3.47
N THR A 72 3.32 -30.66 -3.54
CA THR A 72 2.50 -31.39 -2.61
C THR A 72 3.19 -32.35 -1.64
N SER A 73 4.51 -32.57 -1.73
CA SER A 73 5.30 -33.43 -0.85
C SER A 73 6.21 -32.64 0.08
N SER A 74 6.52 -33.21 1.25
CA SER A 74 7.46 -32.62 2.19
C SER A 74 8.89 -32.59 1.60
N ILE A 75 9.58 -31.47 1.83
CA ILE A 75 10.95 -31.23 1.33
C ILE A 75 11.93 -31.43 2.47
N GLN A 76 13.05 -32.10 2.23
CA GLN A 76 14.15 -32.15 3.19
C GLN A 76 14.75 -30.75 3.39
N ARG A 77 14.98 -30.38 4.62
CA ARG A 77 15.55 -29.08 5.01
C ARG A 77 16.69 -29.27 6.00
N LEU A 78 17.78 -28.50 5.82
CA LEU A 78 18.86 -28.41 6.78
C LEU A 78 18.86 -27.00 7.39
N ILE A 79 18.83 -26.91 8.75
CA ILE A 79 19.04 -25.66 9.48
C ILE A 79 20.10 -25.93 10.56
N ASP A 80 21.20 -25.18 10.55
CA ASP A 80 22.33 -25.35 11.49
C ASP A 80 22.78 -26.80 11.65
N GLY A 81 22.89 -27.54 10.54
CA GLY A 81 23.28 -28.96 10.53
C GLY A 81 22.18 -29.93 11.00
N ARG A 82 20.99 -29.46 11.34
CA ARG A 82 19.85 -30.30 11.70
C ARG A 82 19.01 -30.60 10.46
N ALA A 83 18.89 -31.88 10.14
CA ALA A 83 17.97 -32.31 9.09
C ALA A 83 16.53 -32.23 9.57
N GLY A 84 15.66 -31.63 8.77
CA GLY A 84 14.23 -31.51 9.05
C GLY A 84 13.41 -31.68 7.79
N ARG A 85 12.09 -31.68 7.92
CA ARG A 85 11.17 -31.66 6.80
C ARG A 85 10.32 -30.40 6.81
N ALA A 86 10.11 -29.82 5.62
CA ALA A 86 9.27 -28.65 5.41
C ALA A 86 8.09 -29.00 4.50
N LEU A 87 6.92 -28.50 4.83
CA LEU A 87 5.70 -28.61 4.06
C LEU A 87 5.22 -27.21 3.68
N SER A 88 4.80 -27.03 2.43
CA SER A 88 4.19 -25.79 1.96
C SER A 88 2.82 -25.58 2.59
N ILE A 89 2.56 -24.41 3.15
CA ILE A 89 1.25 -23.98 3.64
C ILE A 89 0.54 -23.29 2.48
N ARG A 90 -0.60 -23.83 2.06
CA ARG A 90 -1.35 -23.32 0.90
C ARG A 90 -2.83 -23.16 1.23
N ALA A 91 -3.47 -22.12 0.63
CA ALA A 91 -4.93 -21.96 0.60
C ALA A 91 -5.35 -21.85 -0.87
N GLY A 92 -5.94 -22.90 -1.40
CA GLY A 92 -6.16 -23.04 -2.83
C GLY A 92 -4.82 -23.01 -3.61
N GLU A 93 -4.70 -22.12 -4.58
CA GLU A 93 -3.46 -21.92 -5.35
C GLU A 93 -2.46 -21.00 -4.65
N ALA A 94 -2.90 -20.24 -3.64
CA ALA A 94 -2.03 -19.28 -2.96
C ALA A 94 -1.05 -19.98 -2.02
N HIS A 95 0.24 -19.70 -2.17
CA HIS A 95 1.30 -20.12 -1.27
C HIS A 95 1.41 -19.11 -0.12
N LEU A 96 1.18 -19.58 1.12
CA LEU A 96 1.13 -18.72 2.32
C LEU A 96 2.40 -18.81 3.17
N GLY A 97 3.19 -19.87 3.02
CA GLY A 97 4.39 -20.08 3.82
C GLY A 97 4.82 -21.54 3.95
N TYR A 98 5.60 -21.81 4.98
CA TYR A 98 6.15 -23.15 5.24
C TYR A 98 5.98 -23.56 6.70
N LEU A 99 5.63 -24.83 6.91
CA LEU A 99 5.67 -25.51 8.20
C LEU A 99 6.86 -26.47 8.17
N SER A 100 7.84 -26.27 9.05
CA SER A 100 9.03 -27.12 9.14
C SER A 100 9.06 -27.82 10.49
N ILE A 101 9.49 -29.10 10.50
CA ILE A 101 9.75 -29.86 11.72
C ILE A 101 11.21 -30.30 11.79
N PHE A 102 11.74 -30.38 12.99
CA PHE A 102 13.10 -30.79 13.28
C PHE A 102 13.14 -31.79 14.44
N PRO A 103 13.93 -32.87 14.37
CA PRO A 103 14.12 -33.77 15.47
C PRO A 103 14.60 -33.04 16.73
N SER A 104 14.20 -33.53 17.89
CA SER A 104 14.66 -32.98 19.17
C SER A 104 16.15 -33.22 19.39
N ASP A 105 16.67 -34.34 18.90
CA ASP A 105 18.08 -34.72 18.96
C ASP A 105 18.71 -34.53 17.55
N PRO A 106 19.70 -33.63 17.41
CA PRO A 106 20.39 -33.39 16.14
C PRO A 106 21.13 -34.61 15.59
N SER A 107 21.48 -35.57 16.44
CA SER A 107 22.21 -36.78 16.07
C SER A 107 21.31 -37.92 15.53
N GLN A 108 19.99 -37.81 15.72
CA GLN A 108 19.02 -38.79 15.27
C GLN A 108 18.47 -38.36 13.89
N GLN A 109 18.82 -39.11 12.86
CA GLN A 109 18.02 -39.10 11.64
C GLN A 109 16.80 -39.97 11.88
N PRO A 110 15.56 -39.41 11.84
CA PRO A 110 14.35 -40.22 11.96
C PRO A 110 14.30 -41.28 10.88
N ALA A 111 13.93 -42.51 11.24
CA ALA A 111 13.71 -43.57 10.25
C ALA A 111 12.58 -43.18 9.29
N ASP A 112 12.66 -43.60 8.02
CA ASP A 112 11.69 -43.20 6.99
C ASP A 112 10.23 -43.47 7.37
N GLY A 113 9.94 -44.50 8.16
CA GLY A 113 8.57 -44.80 8.63
C GLY A 113 8.02 -43.88 9.76
N GLU A 114 8.89 -43.21 10.52
CA GLU A 114 8.46 -42.22 11.52
C GLU A 114 8.01 -40.92 10.85
N PHE A 115 8.64 -40.56 9.74
CA PHE A 115 8.25 -39.37 8.98
C PHE A 115 6.88 -39.47 8.34
N ASP A 116 6.43 -40.65 7.91
CA ASP A 116 5.11 -40.80 7.27
C ASP A 116 3.98 -40.48 8.27
N THR A 117 4.13 -40.90 9.51
CA THR A 117 3.16 -40.56 10.57
C THR A 117 3.18 -39.09 10.96
N LEU A 118 4.39 -38.50 11.03
CA LEU A 118 4.60 -37.10 11.28
C LEU A 118 4.06 -36.22 10.13
N GLU A 119 4.17 -36.68 8.89
CA GLU A 119 3.70 -35.96 7.72
C GLU A 119 2.18 -35.77 7.73
N HIS A 120 1.40 -36.74 8.21
CA HIS A 120 -0.05 -36.55 8.37
C HIS A 120 -0.37 -35.49 9.42
N ALA A 121 0.33 -35.49 10.55
CA ALA A 121 0.15 -34.46 11.57
C ALA A 121 0.59 -33.07 11.07
N MET A 122 1.69 -33.00 10.30
CA MET A 122 2.11 -31.77 9.64
C MET A 122 1.07 -31.25 8.66
N ARG A 123 0.50 -32.12 7.82
CA ARG A 123 -0.53 -31.73 6.83
C ARG A 123 -1.78 -31.18 7.52
N LEU A 124 -2.27 -31.82 8.59
CA LEU A 124 -3.39 -31.32 9.39
C LEU A 124 -3.06 -29.95 9.99
N THR A 125 -1.88 -29.82 10.57
CA THR A 125 -1.44 -28.56 11.18
C THR A 125 -1.24 -27.45 10.11
N ALA A 126 -0.62 -27.78 8.98
CA ALA A 126 -0.46 -26.87 7.85
C ALA A 126 -1.81 -26.40 7.30
N SER A 127 -2.80 -27.31 7.19
CA SER A 127 -4.16 -26.97 6.76
C SER A 127 -4.87 -26.06 7.78
N ALA A 128 -4.70 -26.32 9.08
CA ALA A 128 -5.25 -25.46 10.13
C ALA A 128 -4.59 -24.07 10.10
N ILE A 129 -3.26 -24.00 9.96
CA ILE A 129 -2.52 -22.75 9.82
C ILE A 129 -2.92 -22.05 8.51
N ALA A 130 -3.08 -22.77 7.39
CA ALA A 130 -3.54 -22.21 6.13
C ALA A 130 -4.92 -21.56 6.27
N LEU A 131 -5.83 -22.23 6.99
CA LEU A 131 -7.16 -21.69 7.27
C LEU A 131 -7.08 -20.42 8.13
N GLU A 132 -6.23 -20.40 9.15
CA GLU A 132 -5.96 -19.22 9.97
C GLU A 132 -5.34 -18.07 9.14
N LEU A 133 -4.32 -18.37 8.34
CA LEU A 133 -3.67 -17.39 7.49
C LEU A 133 -4.56 -16.92 6.32
N ALA A 134 -5.45 -17.79 5.79
CA ALA A 134 -6.37 -17.46 4.71
C ALA A 134 -7.63 -16.75 5.20
N ARG A 135 -8.10 -17.02 6.41
CA ARG A 135 -9.12 -16.21 7.08
C ARG A 135 -8.61 -14.77 7.28
N GLY A 136 -7.35 -14.53 6.94
CA GLY A 136 -6.59 -13.37 7.35
C GLY A 136 -6.34 -13.48 8.84
N PRO A 137 -5.33 -12.87 9.41
CA PRO A 137 -5.09 -13.02 10.83
C PRO A 137 -6.31 -12.55 11.61
N ALA A 138 -7.19 -13.48 11.95
CA ALA A 138 -8.13 -13.32 13.06
C ALA A 138 -7.36 -13.20 14.40
N GLY A 139 -6.06 -13.09 14.34
CA GLY A 139 -5.14 -12.92 15.43
C GLY A 139 -4.02 -11.93 15.20
N GLY A 140 -4.18 -10.91 14.34
CA GLY A 140 -3.20 -9.84 14.19
C GLY A 140 -3.45 -8.93 12.98
N ARG A 141 -3.57 -9.46 11.76
CA ARG A 141 -3.70 -8.61 10.56
C ARG A 141 -5.14 -8.36 10.10
N GLY A 142 -6.05 -9.33 10.22
CA GLY A 142 -7.49 -9.08 9.98
C GLY A 142 -8.06 -8.21 11.07
N SER A 143 -7.56 -8.38 12.29
CA SER A 143 -7.84 -7.53 13.43
C SER A 143 -7.32 -6.09 13.20
N SER A 144 -6.09 -5.92 12.69
CA SER A 144 -5.53 -4.61 12.36
C SER A 144 -6.30 -3.93 11.22
N ARG A 145 -6.59 -4.65 10.13
CA ARG A 145 -7.37 -4.11 9.02
C ARG A 145 -8.75 -3.66 9.47
N THR A 146 -9.48 -4.50 10.20
CA THR A 146 -10.82 -4.18 10.73
C THR A 146 -10.78 -2.97 11.67
N PHE A 147 -9.73 -2.83 12.50
CA PHE A 147 -9.52 -1.66 13.35
C PHE A 147 -9.42 -0.38 12.51
N TRP A 148 -8.56 -0.37 11.49
CA TRP A 148 -8.38 0.80 10.63
C TRP A 148 -9.62 1.14 9.80
N GLU A 149 -10.38 0.12 9.36
CA GLU A 149 -11.67 0.29 8.69
C GLU A 149 -12.71 0.92 9.63
N GLN A 150 -12.78 0.49 10.89
CA GLN A 150 -13.66 1.06 11.90
C GLN A 150 -13.28 2.49 12.27
N LEU A 151 -11.98 2.77 12.40
CA LEU A 151 -11.47 4.11 12.68
C LEU A 151 -11.81 5.08 11.54
N GLU A 152 -11.64 4.63 10.30
CA GLU A 152 -12.03 5.38 9.12
C GLU A 152 -13.54 5.65 9.07
N ALA A 153 -14.36 4.63 9.36
CA ALA A 153 -15.82 4.72 9.42
C ALA A 153 -16.32 5.54 10.61
N ARG A 154 -15.43 6.13 11.42
CA ARG A 154 -15.76 6.91 12.64
C ARG A 154 -16.55 6.11 13.68
N ALA A 155 -16.27 4.80 13.79
CA ALA A 155 -16.98 3.93 14.70
C ALA A 155 -16.64 4.17 16.18
N TYR A 156 -15.52 4.86 16.48
CA TYR A 156 -15.11 5.18 17.84
C TYR A 156 -15.55 6.58 18.23
N HIS A 157 -16.22 6.69 19.38
CA HIS A 157 -16.70 7.98 19.92
C HIS A 157 -15.65 8.69 20.77
N ASP A 158 -14.68 7.93 21.32
CA ASP A 158 -13.59 8.50 22.12
C ASP A 158 -12.26 7.75 21.89
N ALA A 159 -11.16 8.39 22.28
CA ALA A 159 -9.82 7.86 22.06
C ALA A 159 -9.49 6.67 22.98
N THR A 160 -10.18 6.52 24.10
CA THR A 160 -9.96 5.42 25.05
C THR A 160 -10.50 4.13 24.43
N ALA A 161 -11.75 4.13 23.95
CA ALA A 161 -12.35 2.99 23.26
C ALA A 161 -11.52 2.54 22.06
N ALA A 162 -10.99 3.49 21.27
CA ALA A 162 -10.10 3.16 20.15
C ALA A 162 -8.77 2.52 20.61
N ARG A 163 -8.19 3.01 21.72
CA ARG A 163 -6.95 2.46 22.29
C ARG A 163 -7.16 1.08 22.88
N ASP A 164 -8.25 0.86 23.59
CA ASP A 164 -8.57 -0.43 24.21
C ASP A 164 -8.80 -1.50 23.14
N ASP A 165 -9.52 -1.19 22.07
CA ASP A 165 -9.73 -2.10 20.95
C ASP A 165 -8.41 -2.37 20.20
N ALA A 166 -7.58 -1.36 19.98
CA ALA A 166 -6.25 -1.51 19.38
C ALA A 166 -5.35 -2.41 20.22
N ALA A 167 -5.31 -2.16 21.55
CA ALA A 167 -4.52 -2.95 22.49
C ALA A 167 -4.98 -4.43 22.52
N ALA A 168 -6.30 -4.68 22.50
CA ALA A 168 -6.87 -6.03 22.41
C ALA A 168 -6.45 -6.76 21.12
N ARG A 169 -6.11 -5.99 20.07
CA ARG A 169 -5.64 -6.52 18.77
C ARG A 169 -4.11 -6.50 18.64
N GLY A 170 -3.38 -6.10 19.68
CA GLY A 170 -1.92 -5.99 19.67
C GLY A 170 -1.39 -4.86 18.79
N ILE A 171 -2.19 -3.81 18.55
CA ILE A 171 -1.82 -2.64 17.75
C ILE A 171 -1.28 -1.55 18.67
N VAL A 172 -0.07 -1.08 18.40
CA VAL A 172 0.55 0.05 19.12
C VAL A 172 0.20 1.35 18.40
N LEU A 173 -0.59 2.21 19.04
CA LEU A 173 -1.08 3.44 18.44
C LEU A 173 -0.20 4.64 18.75
N ALA A 174 -0.04 5.51 17.75
CA ALA A 174 0.42 6.88 17.92
C ALA A 174 -0.74 7.81 18.32
N THR A 175 -0.43 9.00 18.82
CA THR A 175 -1.44 10.03 19.15
C THR A 175 -1.93 10.75 17.90
N HIS A 176 -1.07 10.87 16.88
CA HIS A 176 -1.34 11.56 15.62
C HIS A 176 -0.90 10.71 14.44
N TYR A 177 -1.55 10.93 13.33
CA TYR A 177 -1.29 10.24 12.06
C TYR A 177 -1.35 11.20 10.88
N VAL A 178 -0.64 10.82 9.82
CA VAL A 178 -0.78 11.37 8.46
C VAL A 178 -1.31 10.27 7.57
N ALA A 179 -2.37 10.52 6.82
CA ALA A 179 -2.84 9.61 5.79
C ALA A 179 -2.08 9.88 4.48
N ILE A 180 -1.66 8.82 3.82
CA ILE A 180 -1.00 8.86 2.51
C ILE A 180 -1.75 7.92 1.59
N ASP A 181 -2.34 8.46 0.53
CA ASP A 181 -3.06 7.72 -0.50
C ASP A 181 -2.18 7.57 -1.74
N ILE A 182 -1.92 6.32 -2.16
CA ILE A 182 -1.04 6.01 -3.28
C ILE A 182 -1.80 5.14 -4.27
N GLU A 183 -1.79 5.52 -5.54
CA GLU A 183 -2.43 4.76 -6.59
C GLU A 183 -1.41 4.45 -7.70
N PRO A 184 -1.20 3.15 -8.03
CA PRO A 184 -0.45 2.78 -9.22
C PRO A 184 -1.14 3.27 -10.48
N GLU A 185 -0.38 3.82 -11.41
CA GLU A 185 -0.89 4.33 -12.70
C GLU A 185 -0.74 3.26 -13.79
N SER A 186 -1.14 2.02 -13.51
CA SER A 186 -1.09 0.94 -14.47
C SER A 186 -2.32 0.90 -15.36
N THR A 187 -2.09 0.64 -16.64
CA THR A 187 -3.16 0.45 -17.63
C THR A 187 -3.59 -1.01 -17.80
N VAL A 188 -2.94 -1.95 -17.10
CA VAL A 188 -3.16 -3.39 -17.29
C VAL A 188 -3.59 -4.06 -15.98
N GLU A 189 -4.85 -4.49 -15.91
CA GLU A 189 -5.45 -5.10 -14.70
C GLU A 189 -4.68 -6.31 -14.15
N MET A 190 -4.15 -7.19 -15.01
CA MET A 190 -3.39 -8.38 -14.58
C MET A 190 -2.09 -8.07 -13.83
N ARG A 191 -1.49 -6.91 -14.06
CA ARG A 191 -0.28 -6.46 -13.35
C ARG A 191 -0.58 -5.73 -12.05
N ALA A 192 -1.78 -5.21 -11.90
CA ALA A 192 -2.16 -4.34 -10.79
C ALA A 192 -1.95 -4.95 -9.39
N ALA A 193 -2.12 -6.26 -9.23
CA ALA A 193 -1.91 -6.92 -7.93
C ALA A 193 -0.42 -7.00 -7.56
N ALA A 194 0.45 -7.37 -8.51
CA ALA A 194 1.90 -7.42 -8.31
C ALA A 194 2.47 -6.02 -8.08
N GLU A 195 2.01 -5.04 -8.84
CA GLU A 195 2.39 -3.64 -8.72
C GLU A 195 1.99 -3.05 -7.37
N ARG A 196 0.77 -3.34 -6.88
CA ARG A 196 0.34 -2.95 -5.53
C ARG A 196 1.19 -3.60 -4.43
N ALA A 197 1.60 -4.85 -4.61
CA ALA A 197 2.48 -5.54 -3.66
C ALA A 197 3.86 -4.87 -3.58
N GLU A 198 4.43 -4.47 -4.71
CA GLU A 198 5.71 -3.77 -4.78
C GLU A 198 5.62 -2.37 -4.15
N VAL A 199 4.58 -1.59 -4.50
CA VAL A 199 4.30 -0.28 -3.89
C VAL A 199 4.13 -0.41 -2.38
N ARG A 200 3.40 -1.42 -1.91
CA ARG A 200 3.19 -1.69 -0.49
C ARG A 200 4.50 -2.01 0.23
N SER A 201 5.36 -2.82 -0.37
CA SER A 201 6.67 -3.16 0.17
C SER A 201 7.53 -1.92 0.33
N LEU A 202 7.64 -1.11 -0.72
CA LEU A 202 8.43 0.11 -0.71
C LEU A 202 7.88 1.15 0.27
N ALA A 203 6.55 1.31 0.31
CA ALA A 203 5.91 2.25 1.24
C ALA A 203 6.12 1.85 2.71
N ARG A 204 6.06 0.54 3.01
CA ARG A 204 6.38 0.04 4.37
C ARG A 204 7.82 0.35 4.76
N GLU A 205 8.77 0.15 3.86
CA GLU A 205 10.18 0.50 4.13
C GLU A 205 10.34 2.01 4.34
N ALA A 206 9.68 2.83 3.51
CA ALA A 206 9.80 4.27 3.54
C ALA A 206 9.14 4.92 4.77
N PHE A 207 8.03 4.33 5.26
CA PHE A 207 7.25 4.87 6.40
C PHE A 207 7.53 4.16 7.72
N HIS A 208 8.42 3.17 7.73
CA HIS A 208 8.77 2.47 8.95
C HIS A 208 9.67 3.35 9.82
N GLY A 209 9.16 3.80 10.95
CA GLY A 209 9.92 4.63 11.88
C GLY A 209 9.18 4.84 13.18
N GLY A 210 9.54 4.06 14.22
CA GLY A 210 9.01 4.23 15.56
C GLY A 210 8.37 2.97 16.15
N GLU A 211 7.89 3.09 17.39
CA GLU A 211 7.25 1.97 18.13
C GLU A 211 5.79 1.75 17.70
N ALA A 212 5.16 2.77 17.13
CA ALA A 212 3.75 2.70 16.73
C ALA A 212 3.57 2.04 15.35
N ASP A 213 2.48 1.30 15.20
CA ASP A 213 2.18 0.54 14.00
C ASP A 213 1.76 1.42 12.82
N LEU A 214 2.30 1.11 11.65
CA LEU A 214 1.86 1.63 10.37
C LEU A 214 0.52 0.98 10.00
N GLY A 215 -0.55 1.78 9.91
CA GLY A 215 -1.83 1.33 9.37
C GLY A 215 -1.82 1.26 7.85
N ALA A 216 -2.59 0.32 7.28
CA ALA A 216 -2.76 0.25 5.83
C ALA A 216 -4.12 -0.36 5.45
N LEU A 217 -4.79 0.26 4.46
CA LEU A 217 -6.01 -0.23 3.84
C LEU A 217 -5.85 -0.26 2.32
N GLU A 218 -6.59 -1.17 1.67
CA GLU A 218 -6.71 -1.20 0.22
C GLU A 218 -8.12 -0.78 -0.18
N ARG A 219 -8.22 0.16 -1.10
CA ARG A 219 -9.47 0.67 -1.65
C ARG A 219 -9.41 0.65 -3.17
N GLY A 220 -9.96 -0.40 -3.79
CA GLY A 220 -9.88 -0.55 -5.23
C GLY A 220 -8.43 -0.52 -5.72
N ALA A 221 -8.07 0.50 -6.49
CA ALA A 221 -6.70 0.70 -6.98
C ALA A 221 -5.78 1.37 -5.96
N SER A 222 -6.33 2.07 -4.96
CA SER A 222 -5.57 2.84 -3.98
C SER A 222 -5.03 2.01 -2.84
N LEU A 223 -3.84 2.38 -2.37
CA LEU A 223 -3.21 1.93 -1.13
C LEU A 223 -3.15 3.10 -0.16
N LEU A 224 -3.95 3.02 0.89
CA LEU A 224 -4.02 4.05 1.91
C LEU A 224 -3.17 3.64 3.11
N PHE A 225 -2.21 4.49 3.48
CA PHE A 225 -1.31 4.28 4.63
C PHE A 225 -1.61 5.29 5.73
N PHE A 226 -1.56 4.85 6.98
CA PHE A 226 -1.68 5.69 8.16
C PHE A 226 -0.35 5.72 8.88
N VAL A 227 0.42 6.77 8.63
CA VAL A 227 1.79 6.91 9.13
C VAL A 227 1.75 7.55 10.51
N PRO A 228 2.29 6.87 11.56
CA PRO A 228 2.34 7.43 12.90
C PRO A 228 3.24 8.66 12.95
N CYS A 229 2.75 9.76 13.52
CA CYS A 229 3.43 11.06 13.55
C CYS A 229 3.20 11.77 14.89
N ASN A 230 3.86 11.32 15.95
CA ASN A 230 3.68 11.92 17.28
C ASN A 230 4.20 13.37 17.34
N ARG A 231 5.23 13.71 16.57
CA ARG A 231 5.84 15.04 16.50
C ARG A 231 5.70 15.62 15.08
N GLU A 232 5.83 16.94 14.95
CA GLU A 232 5.82 17.60 13.62
C GLU A 232 6.94 17.13 12.70
N ILE A 233 8.10 16.82 13.24
CA ILE A 233 9.23 16.29 12.45
C ILE A 233 8.88 14.93 11.85
N ASP A 234 8.07 14.11 12.52
CA ASP A 234 7.65 12.82 12.01
C ASP A 234 6.74 13.00 10.79
N ALA A 235 5.84 14.01 10.82
CA ALA A 235 5.01 14.38 9.67
C ALA A 235 5.83 14.93 8.50
N ALA A 236 6.83 15.76 8.77
CA ALA A 236 7.73 16.26 7.74
C ALA A 236 8.54 15.12 7.08
N ASN A 237 9.00 14.14 7.87
CA ASN A 237 9.67 12.96 7.37
C ASN A 237 8.74 12.09 6.51
N ALA A 238 7.48 11.89 6.94
CA ALA A 238 6.48 11.14 6.18
C ALA A 238 6.18 11.81 4.82
N ARG A 239 6.05 13.15 4.78
CA ARG A 239 5.87 13.93 3.54
C ARG A 239 7.06 13.77 2.60
N THR A 240 8.28 13.89 3.14
CA THR A 240 9.52 13.71 2.38
C THR A 240 9.63 12.30 1.82
N ALA A 241 9.36 11.27 2.64
CA ALA A 241 9.36 9.88 2.22
C ALA A 241 8.34 9.63 1.11
N ALA A 242 7.11 10.14 1.25
CA ALA A 242 6.06 10.03 0.23
C ALA A 242 6.49 10.69 -1.10
N ALA A 243 7.07 11.89 -1.05
CA ALA A 243 7.56 12.59 -2.24
C ALA A 243 8.71 11.85 -2.96
N LEU A 244 9.46 11.02 -2.25
CA LEU A 244 10.55 10.21 -2.80
C LEU A 244 10.10 8.85 -3.35
N LEU A 245 8.90 8.37 -2.99
CA LEU A 245 8.39 7.06 -3.44
C LEU A 245 8.42 6.87 -4.96
N PRO A 246 7.98 7.84 -5.80
CA PRO A 246 8.02 7.68 -7.25
C PRO A 246 9.45 7.42 -7.78
N ARG A 247 10.44 8.10 -7.20
CA ARG A 247 11.86 7.90 -7.57
C ARG A 247 12.41 6.57 -7.08
N GLY A 248 12.03 6.16 -5.86
CA GLY A 248 12.41 4.86 -5.30
C GLY A 248 11.84 3.72 -6.13
N LEU A 249 10.60 3.84 -6.55
CA LEU A 249 9.91 2.85 -7.37
C LEU A 249 10.51 2.75 -8.77
N ALA A 250 10.82 3.86 -9.42
CA ALA A 250 11.44 3.89 -10.73
C ALA A 250 12.81 3.16 -10.78
N LYS A 251 13.52 3.10 -9.64
CA LYS A 251 14.78 2.33 -9.54
C LYS A 251 14.56 0.82 -9.43
N ARG A 252 13.40 0.37 -8.91
CA ARG A 252 13.07 -1.05 -8.72
C ARG A 252 12.26 -1.62 -9.89
N ALA A 253 11.37 -0.78 -10.44
CA ALA A 253 10.46 -1.15 -11.52
C ALA A 253 10.25 0.06 -12.45
N GLU A 254 11.07 0.17 -13.50
CA GLU A 254 11.08 1.33 -14.42
C GLU A 254 9.72 1.61 -15.09
N HIS A 255 8.91 0.57 -15.26
CA HIS A 255 7.58 0.66 -15.88
C HIS A 255 6.49 1.11 -14.91
N LEU A 256 6.76 1.12 -13.60
CA LEU A 256 5.77 1.40 -12.59
C LEU A 256 5.77 2.88 -12.21
N ARG A 257 4.62 3.53 -12.39
CA ARG A 257 4.38 4.91 -11.97
C ARG A 257 3.30 4.93 -10.90
N ILE A 258 3.40 5.86 -9.99
CA ILE A 258 2.41 6.07 -8.92
C ILE A 258 2.03 7.53 -8.84
N GLY A 259 0.74 7.79 -8.67
CA GLY A 259 0.23 9.05 -8.12
C GLY A 259 0.08 8.93 -6.61
N GLY A 260 0.19 10.04 -5.90
CA GLY A 260 -0.01 10.04 -4.46
C GLY A 260 -0.52 11.37 -3.91
N GLY A 261 -1.22 11.26 -2.79
CA GLY A 261 -1.66 12.41 -2.00
C GLY A 261 -1.32 12.21 -0.52
N VAL A 262 -0.89 13.28 0.13
CA VAL A 262 -0.52 13.30 1.55
C VAL A 262 -1.43 14.26 2.27
N GLY A 263 -2.17 13.77 3.28
CA GLY A 263 -3.02 14.60 4.14
C GLY A 263 -2.22 15.33 5.21
N SER A 264 -2.92 16.15 6.00
CA SER A 264 -2.34 16.84 7.15
C SER A 264 -2.20 15.90 8.35
N ARG A 265 -1.30 16.25 9.27
CA ARG A 265 -1.16 15.59 10.55
C ARG A 265 -2.38 15.87 11.43
N VAL A 266 -3.03 14.81 11.88
CA VAL A 266 -4.27 14.92 12.69
C VAL A 266 -4.23 13.99 13.90
N PRO A 267 -5.00 14.30 14.98
CA PRO A 267 -5.22 13.32 16.04
C PRO A 267 -5.90 12.06 15.52
N LEU A 268 -5.69 10.92 16.20
CA LEU A 268 -6.19 9.60 15.81
C LEU A 268 -7.67 9.61 15.39
N LEU A 269 -8.56 10.16 16.22
CA LEU A 269 -10.00 10.19 15.93
C LEU A 269 -10.39 11.11 14.77
N SER A 270 -9.49 11.99 14.35
CA SER A 270 -9.68 12.87 13.20
C SER A 270 -9.04 12.31 11.91
N LEU A 271 -8.62 11.05 11.91
CA LEU A 271 -7.91 10.42 10.79
C LEU A 271 -8.69 10.53 9.46
N HIS A 272 -10.02 10.47 9.51
CA HIS A 272 -10.89 10.67 8.35
C HIS A 272 -10.59 11.99 7.59
N ARG A 273 -10.25 13.07 8.32
CA ARG A 273 -9.89 14.36 7.69
C ARG A 273 -8.59 14.25 6.88
N SER A 274 -7.59 13.59 7.45
CA SER A 274 -6.33 13.36 6.73
C SER A 274 -6.53 12.45 5.50
N ILE A 275 -7.45 11.47 5.59
CA ILE A 275 -7.83 10.60 4.48
C ILE A 275 -8.50 11.42 3.36
N GLU A 276 -9.49 12.24 3.69
CA GLU A 276 -10.18 13.13 2.74
C GLU A 276 -9.20 14.08 2.04
N GLN A 277 -8.27 14.64 2.82
CA GLN A 277 -7.21 15.51 2.30
C GLN A 277 -6.21 14.77 1.41
N ALA A 278 -5.81 13.55 1.77
CA ALA A 278 -4.93 12.73 0.95
C ALA A 278 -5.60 12.37 -0.40
N ALA A 279 -6.87 11.98 -0.38
CA ALA A 279 -7.63 11.70 -1.58
C ALA A 279 -7.78 12.94 -2.48
N ALA A 280 -8.08 14.11 -1.90
CA ALA A 280 -8.14 15.38 -2.62
C ALA A 280 -6.78 15.73 -3.25
N ALA A 281 -5.69 15.57 -2.49
CA ALA A 281 -4.33 15.83 -2.97
C ALA A 281 -3.95 14.88 -4.13
N LEU A 282 -4.30 13.58 -4.04
CA LEU A 282 -4.11 12.60 -5.12
C LEU A 282 -4.89 13.01 -6.38
N ALA A 283 -6.18 13.38 -6.24
CA ALA A 283 -7.00 13.81 -7.36
C ALA A 283 -6.41 15.05 -8.06
N ILE A 284 -5.97 16.05 -7.29
CA ILE A 284 -5.33 17.25 -7.81
C ILE A 284 -3.98 16.92 -8.47
N ALA A 285 -3.17 16.05 -7.83
CA ALA A 285 -1.89 15.62 -8.40
C ALA A 285 -2.07 15.05 -9.80
N ARG A 286 -3.02 14.14 -9.98
CA ARG A 286 -3.30 13.48 -11.26
C ARG A 286 -3.83 14.43 -12.33
N ARG A 287 -4.81 15.28 -11.96
CA ARG A 287 -5.54 16.14 -12.92
C ARG A 287 -4.76 17.40 -13.29
N ILE A 288 -4.05 17.99 -12.32
CA ILE A 288 -3.35 19.27 -12.51
C ILE A 288 -1.85 19.09 -12.79
N PHE A 289 -1.16 18.23 -12.01
CA PHE A 289 0.29 18.12 -12.08
C PHE A 289 0.78 16.98 -12.97
N GLY A 290 -0.13 16.08 -13.37
CA GLY A 290 0.15 14.95 -14.24
C GLY A 290 0.65 13.72 -13.49
N SER A 291 0.90 12.65 -14.25
CA SER A 291 1.25 11.34 -13.72
C SER A 291 2.60 11.28 -13.01
N GLY A 292 2.78 10.31 -12.11
CA GLY A 292 4.03 10.09 -11.39
C GLY A 292 4.32 11.12 -10.30
N ARG A 293 3.32 11.85 -9.81
CA ARG A 293 3.45 12.92 -8.82
C ARG A 293 2.78 12.58 -7.49
N VAL A 294 3.45 12.99 -6.41
CA VAL A 294 2.87 13.01 -5.06
C VAL A 294 2.65 14.46 -4.65
N ALA A 295 1.43 14.79 -4.23
CA ALA A 295 1.08 16.12 -3.75
C ALA A 295 0.82 16.10 -2.24
N VAL A 296 1.24 17.15 -1.54
CA VAL A 296 0.96 17.37 -0.13
C VAL A 296 -0.19 18.38 -0.02
N TYR A 297 -1.26 18.01 0.70
CA TYR A 297 -2.48 18.82 0.79
C TYR A 297 -2.21 20.26 1.25
N GLU A 298 -1.33 20.43 2.24
CA GLU A 298 -0.97 21.75 2.78
C GLU A 298 -0.26 22.65 1.75
N ASP A 299 0.39 22.07 0.74
CA ASP A 299 1.12 22.81 -0.29
C ASP A 299 0.22 23.19 -1.49
N LEU A 300 -1.03 22.71 -1.52
CA LEU A 300 -1.93 22.91 -2.65
C LEU A 300 -2.61 24.28 -2.70
N GLY A 301 -2.52 25.06 -1.62
CA GLY A 301 -3.12 26.41 -1.58
C GLY A 301 -4.63 26.36 -1.83
N ALA A 302 -5.11 27.03 -2.90
CA ALA A 302 -6.52 27.14 -3.22
C ALA A 302 -7.10 25.94 -4.01
N TYR A 303 -6.29 25.02 -4.50
CA TYR A 303 -6.78 23.90 -5.33
C TYR A 303 -7.83 23.01 -4.67
N PRO A 304 -7.76 22.70 -3.36
CA PRO A 304 -8.81 21.95 -2.69
C PRO A 304 -10.19 22.61 -2.77
N LEU A 305 -10.24 23.94 -2.60
CA LEU A 305 -11.50 24.69 -2.72
C LEU A 305 -12.07 24.64 -4.16
N LEU A 306 -11.17 24.69 -5.15
CA LEU A 306 -11.58 24.53 -6.53
C LEU A 306 -12.09 23.10 -6.82
N LEU A 307 -11.48 22.08 -6.22
CA LEU A 307 -11.92 20.69 -6.37
C LEU A 307 -13.32 20.48 -5.81
N GLU A 308 -13.59 21.00 -4.60
CA GLU A 308 -14.92 20.91 -3.97
C GLU A 308 -16.00 21.60 -4.81
N GLY A 309 -15.67 22.74 -5.40
CA GLY A 309 -16.60 23.53 -6.22
C GLY A 309 -16.62 23.19 -7.70
N ALA A 310 -15.66 22.45 -8.23
CA ALA A 310 -15.44 22.27 -9.67
C ALA A 310 -16.69 21.69 -10.41
N GLY A 311 -17.43 20.82 -9.73
CA GLY A 311 -18.68 20.25 -10.25
C GLY A 311 -19.87 21.21 -10.30
N THR A 312 -19.77 22.40 -9.73
CA THR A 312 -20.90 23.35 -9.72
C THR A 312 -21.11 23.99 -11.10
N PRO A 313 -22.37 24.18 -11.54
CA PRO A 313 -22.65 24.80 -12.83
C PRO A 313 -22.00 26.18 -13.01
N ALA A 314 -21.90 26.96 -11.94
CA ALA A 314 -21.29 28.27 -11.96
C ALA A 314 -19.80 28.25 -12.33
N LEU A 315 -19.02 27.34 -11.71
CA LEU A 315 -17.58 27.22 -11.99
C LEU A 315 -17.32 26.55 -13.33
N GLN A 316 -18.15 25.59 -13.72
CA GLN A 316 -18.07 24.99 -15.06
C GLN A 316 -18.34 26.01 -16.15
N GLU A 317 -19.39 26.83 -16.01
CA GLU A 317 -19.72 27.89 -16.97
C GLU A 317 -18.64 28.97 -17.01
N PHE A 318 -18.05 29.32 -15.86
CA PHE A 318 -16.92 30.24 -15.81
C PHE A 318 -15.71 29.71 -16.61
N ALA A 319 -15.31 28.46 -16.37
CA ALA A 319 -14.19 27.84 -17.08
C ALA A 319 -14.47 27.75 -18.60
N ARG A 320 -15.68 27.26 -18.95
CA ARG A 320 -16.13 27.15 -20.33
C ARG A 320 -16.07 28.50 -21.05
N ARG A 321 -16.67 29.55 -20.47
CA ARG A 321 -16.68 30.89 -21.04
C ARG A 321 -15.31 31.49 -21.24
N THR A 322 -14.43 31.30 -20.25
CA THR A 322 -13.07 31.84 -20.30
C THR A 322 -12.20 31.16 -21.37
N LEU A 323 -12.35 29.85 -21.55
CA LEU A 323 -11.53 29.07 -22.49
C LEU A 323 -12.17 28.94 -23.88
N ALA A 324 -13.50 29.24 -24.06
CA ALA A 324 -14.18 29.12 -25.31
C ALA A 324 -13.55 29.87 -26.48
N PRO A 325 -13.08 31.13 -26.34
CA PRO A 325 -12.44 31.83 -27.45
C PRO A 325 -11.20 31.11 -27.98
N LEU A 326 -10.40 30.53 -27.08
CA LEU A 326 -9.18 29.79 -27.45
C LEU A 326 -9.56 28.49 -28.18
N ARG A 327 -10.54 27.73 -27.66
CA ARG A 327 -11.04 26.51 -28.28
C ARG A 327 -11.59 26.74 -29.69
N ALA A 328 -12.41 27.74 -29.84
CA ALA A 328 -12.98 28.12 -31.15
C ALA A 328 -11.88 28.52 -32.15
N TYR A 329 -10.84 29.22 -31.69
CA TYR A 329 -9.73 29.58 -32.54
C TYR A 329 -8.87 28.37 -32.91
N ASP A 330 -8.56 27.48 -31.93
CA ASP A 330 -7.80 26.25 -32.14
C ASP A 330 -8.51 25.33 -33.16
N GLU A 331 -9.83 25.19 -33.05
CA GLU A 331 -10.63 24.39 -33.98
C GLU A 331 -10.58 24.95 -35.40
N LYS A 332 -10.78 26.29 -35.56
CA LYS A 332 -10.82 26.96 -36.84
C LYS A 332 -9.45 26.97 -37.54
N HIS A 333 -8.39 27.20 -36.81
CA HIS A 333 -7.04 27.43 -37.35
C HIS A 333 -6.07 26.25 -37.15
N GLN A 334 -6.54 25.14 -36.56
CA GLN A 334 -5.73 23.94 -36.25
C GLN A 334 -4.47 24.30 -35.43
N THR A 335 -4.68 25.17 -34.44
CA THR A 335 -3.65 25.60 -33.49
C THR A 335 -3.76 24.89 -32.16
N GLU A 336 -2.89 25.15 -31.21
CA GLU A 336 -2.83 24.53 -29.89
C GLU A 336 -2.69 25.60 -28.79
N LEU A 337 -3.48 26.67 -28.85
CA LEU A 337 -3.39 27.78 -27.90
C LEU A 337 -3.77 27.37 -26.48
N GLU A 338 -4.88 26.65 -26.32
CA GLU A 338 -5.32 26.15 -25.02
C GLU A 338 -4.26 25.19 -24.41
N ARG A 339 -3.73 24.28 -25.20
CA ARG A 339 -2.66 23.37 -24.76
C ARG A 339 -1.40 24.15 -24.38
N THR A 340 -1.06 25.18 -25.13
CA THR A 340 0.09 26.06 -24.85
C THR A 340 -0.11 26.80 -23.53
N LEU A 341 -1.30 27.35 -23.27
CA LEU A 341 -1.64 28.04 -22.02
C LEU A 341 -1.53 27.09 -20.82
N LYS A 342 -2.10 25.89 -20.91
CA LYS A 342 -2.03 24.86 -19.86
C LYS A 342 -0.58 24.50 -19.54
N ARG A 343 0.27 24.29 -20.55
CA ARG A 343 1.69 23.95 -20.35
C ARG A 343 2.51 25.14 -19.84
N TYR A 344 2.21 26.33 -20.26
CA TYR A 344 2.86 27.55 -19.75
C TYR A 344 2.63 27.74 -18.26
N PHE A 345 1.42 27.54 -17.76
CA PHE A 345 1.14 27.58 -16.32
C PHE A 345 1.75 26.41 -15.55
N ALA A 346 1.70 25.19 -16.08
CA ALA A 346 2.33 24.01 -15.49
C ALA A 346 3.85 24.18 -15.37
N ALA A 347 4.48 24.83 -16.35
CA ALA A 347 5.90 25.20 -16.35
C ALA A 347 6.21 26.44 -15.47
N ARG A 348 5.29 26.88 -14.61
CA ARG A 348 5.46 28.10 -13.77
C ARG A 348 5.81 29.33 -14.58
N GLN A 349 5.18 29.50 -15.74
CA GLN A 349 5.41 30.58 -16.69
C GLN A 349 6.83 30.61 -17.32
N ASN A 350 7.55 29.51 -17.23
CA ASN A 350 8.84 29.38 -17.87
C ASN A 350 8.68 28.95 -19.34
N VAL A 351 8.86 29.91 -20.24
CA VAL A 351 8.73 29.71 -21.70
C VAL A 351 9.65 28.61 -22.22
N LYS A 352 10.88 28.49 -21.70
CA LYS A 352 11.82 27.44 -22.15
C LYS A 352 11.36 26.04 -21.78
N VAL A 353 10.86 25.88 -20.54
CA VAL A 353 10.33 24.60 -20.06
C VAL A 353 9.06 24.23 -20.82
N ALA A 354 8.13 25.18 -20.97
CA ALA A 354 6.90 24.96 -21.74
C ALA A 354 7.19 24.57 -23.20
N ALA A 355 8.15 25.22 -23.83
CA ALA A 355 8.58 24.92 -25.21
C ALA A 355 9.14 23.49 -25.34
N ALA A 356 9.98 23.07 -24.40
CA ALA A 356 10.51 21.71 -24.36
C ALA A 356 9.39 20.66 -24.20
N GLU A 357 8.43 20.89 -23.28
CA GLU A 357 7.29 19.99 -23.05
C GLU A 357 6.31 19.91 -24.24
N LEU A 358 6.22 20.99 -25.01
CA LEU A 358 5.40 21.06 -26.22
C LEU A 358 6.13 20.59 -27.49
N ASN A 359 7.43 20.29 -27.40
CA ASN A 359 8.29 19.96 -28.54
C ASN A 359 8.30 21.04 -29.63
N VAL A 360 8.32 22.33 -29.22
CA VAL A 360 8.36 23.49 -30.12
C VAL A 360 9.47 24.45 -29.75
N HIS A 361 9.81 25.37 -30.66
CA HIS A 361 10.78 26.41 -30.34
C HIS A 361 10.20 27.48 -29.40
N ARG A 362 11.00 28.06 -28.52
CA ARG A 362 10.58 29.09 -27.55
C ARG A 362 9.83 30.27 -28.21
N HIS A 363 10.21 30.66 -29.42
CA HIS A 363 9.55 31.74 -30.16
C HIS A 363 8.12 31.35 -30.58
N THR A 364 7.85 30.07 -30.83
CA THR A 364 6.51 29.58 -31.11
C THR A 364 5.61 29.73 -29.88
N VAL A 365 6.13 29.41 -28.68
CA VAL A 365 5.39 29.64 -27.44
C VAL A 365 5.10 31.13 -27.23
N LEU A 366 6.09 31.99 -27.37
CA LEU A 366 5.91 33.45 -27.25
C LEU A 366 4.89 33.99 -28.25
N TYR A 367 4.90 33.49 -29.48
CA TYR A 367 3.92 33.86 -30.50
C TYR A 367 2.52 33.44 -30.11
N ARG A 368 2.36 32.17 -29.67
CA ARG A 368 1.07 31.65 -29.22
C ARG A 368 0.54 32.39 -27.99
N LEU A 369 1.40 32.79 -27.04
CA LEU A 369 0.99 33.59 -25.88
C LEU A 369 0.47 34.99 -26.28
N ARG A 370 1.08 35.64 -27.30
CA ARG A 370 0.54 36.89 -27.85
C ARG A 370 -0.83 36.67 -28.50
N GLN A 371 -0.99 35.61 -29.28
CA GLN A 371 -2.28 35.29 -29.89
C GLN A 371 -3.36 35.04 -28.80
N ILE A 372 -3.01 34.39 -27.68
CA ILE A 372 -3.93 34.19 -26.55
C ILE A 372 -4.40 35.57 -26.02
N ASN A 373 -3.50 36.52 -25.83
CA ASN A 373 -3.84 37.88 -25.39
C ASN A 373 -4.74 38.63 -26.41
N GLU A 374 -4.54 38.39 -27.70
CA GLU A 374 -5.32 39.03 -28.77
C GLU A 374 -6.71 38.45 -28.91
N ILE A 375 -6.90 37.14 -28.69
CA ILE A 375 -8.14 36.41 -28.92
C ILE A 375 -9.07 36.45 -27.70
N SER A 376 -8.48 36.43 -26.51
CA SER A 376 -9.20 36.44 -25.24
C SER A 376 -9.47 37.86 -24.75
N SER A 377 -10.46 38.02 -23.88
CA SER A 377 -10.70 39.27 -23.16
C SER A 377 -9.72 39.52 -22.02
N CYS A 378 -8.74 38.62 -21.84
CA CYS A 378 -7.76 38.61 -20.74
C CYS A 378 -6.35 38.72 -21.29
N THR A 379 -5.45 39.34 -20.55
CA THR A 379 -4.04 39.44 -20.90
C THR A 379 -3.14 38.73 -19.88
N LEU A 380 -2.16 38.00 -20.38
CA LEU A 380 -1.20 37.27 -19.52
C LEU A 380 -0.21 38.18 -18.78
N ASP A 381 -0.21 39.49 -19.07
CA ASP A 381 0.62 40.47 -18.39
C ASP A 381 -0.08 41.11 -17.17
N ASP A 382 -1.41 40.96 -17.06
CA ASP A 382 -2.20 41.39 -15.91
C ASP A 382 -2.38 40.29 -14.89
N ILE A 383 -2.20 40.60 -13.60
CA ILE A 383 -2.27 39.59 -12.52
C ILE A 383 -3.68 39.05 -12.29
N HIS A 384 -4.73 39.85 -12.47
CA HIS A 384 -6.12 39.44 -12.31
C HIS A 384 -6.55 38.54 -13.45
N ASP A 385 -6.11 38.86 -14.66
CA ASP A 385 -6.35 38.05 -15.85
C ASP A 385 -5.58 36.72 -15.77
N GLN A 386 -4.34 36.74 -15.29
CA GLN A 386 -3.60 35.52 -15.00
C GLN A 386 -4.33 34.63 -14.00
N LEU A 387 -4.91 35.20 -12.92
CA LEU A 387 -5.70 34.46 -11.94
C LEU A 387 -6.95 33.86 -12.61
N THR A 388 -7.64 34.65 -13.45
CA THR A 388 -8.81 34.20 -14.21
C THR A 388 -8.50 32.99 -15.08
N PHE A 389 -7.41 33.06 -15.88
CA PHE A 389 -6.98 31.94 -16.70
C PHE A 389 -6.55 30.72 -15.88
N ARG A 390 -5.79 30.94 -14.80
CA ARG A 390 -5.36 29.83 -13.92
C ARG A 390 -6.53 29.10 -13.28
N MET A 391 -7.52 29.86 -12.81
CA MET A 391 -8.75 29.26 -12.25
C MET A 391 -9.52 28.49 -13.34
N ALA A 392 -9.71 29.07 -14.52
CA ALA A 392 -10.41 28.40 -15.60
C ALA A 392 -9.71 27.11 -16.03
N VAL A 393 -8.39 27.14 -16.21
CA VAL A 393 -7.59 25.93 -16.54
C VAL A 393 -7.65 24.90 -15.44
N ALA A 394 -7.58 25.29 -14.16
CA ALA A 394 -7.66 24.38 -13.04
C ALA A 394 -9.04 23.72 -12.92
N ILE A 395 -10.12 24.49 -13.02
CA ILE A 395 -11.49 23.99 -12.97
C ILE A 395 -11.76 23.04 -14.14
N ASP A 396 -11.35 23.39 -15.35
CA ASP A 396 -11.47 22.55 -16.53
C ASP A 396 -10.74 21.20 -16.34
N ALA A 397 -9.51 21.23 -15.83
CA ALA A 397 -8.74 20.03 -15.54
C ALA A 397 -9.35 19.16 -14.41
N LEU A 398 -10.02 19.79 -13.45
CA LEU A 398 -10.69 19.07 -12.34
C LEU A 398 -12.00 18.42 -12.76
N ASN A 399 -12.62 18.86 -13.84
CA ASN A 399 -13.89 18.31 -14.39
C ASN A 399 -13.68 17.23 -15.46
N GLY A 400 -12.52 17.19 -16.11
CA GLY A 400 -12.12 16.14 -17.06
C GLY A 400 -11.49 14.97 -16.34
#